data_65814323c1725fcc11e87f6a5761487d
#
_entry.id   65814323c1725fcc11e87f6a5761487d
#
_cell.length_a   1.000
_cell.length_b   1.000
_cell.length_c   1.000
_cell.angle_alpha   90.00
_cell.angle_beta   90.00
_cell.angle_gamma   90.00
#
_symmetry.space_group_name_H-M   'P 1'
#
loop_
_entity.id
_entity.type
_entity.pdbx_description
1 polymer ?
#
loop_
_entity_poly.entity_id
_entity_poly.type
_entity_poly.pdbx_seq_one_letter_code
_entity_poly.pdbx_strand_id
1 'polypeptide(L)'
;MNIRNQFPIYKVQNKNFIYLDSASTTLKHESSISKLKEYNSEYSANIHRSVYPIAEKATYEFEESRRKVANFINSKSEEIIFTKSATESINLIAYSWGLSNLKKDDVILISKMEHHSNMVPWQFVAKKTGCILKYIPVLDDGTLDLESFESLLSSNVKLISLIHQSNVLGIVNPIEGIIKKAHQNGTLVMIDAAQSISHIEIDVKKIDCDFLVFSGHKMFASTGVGVLFGKYKLLEKN
;
A
#
# COMPACT_ATOMS: atom_id res chain seq x y z
N MET A 1 27.39 -13.82 -3.39
CA MET A 1 27.51 -12.35 -3.54
C MET A 1 27.15 -11.71 -2.19
N ASN A 2 27.97 -10.80 -1.65
CA ASN A 2 27.63 -10.16 -0.36
C ASN A 2 26.59 -9.06 -0.62
N ILE A 3 25.35 -9.30 -0.24
CA ILE A 3 24.20 -8.39 -0.40
C ILE A 3 24.48 -7.00 0.19
N ARG A 4 25.23 -6.91 1.30
CA ARG A 4 25.57 -5.65 1.95
C ARG A 4 26.27 -4.66 1.03
N ASN A 5 27.07 -5.17 0.07
CA ASN A 5 27.78 -4.36 -0.91
C ASN A 5 26.87 -3.65 -1.93
N GLN A 6 25.60 -4.06 -2.02
CA GLN A 6 24.61 -3.46 -2.89
C GLN A 6 23.98 -2.21 -2.29
N PHE A 7 24.32 -1.88 -1.04
CA PHE A 7 23.85 -0.69 -0.34
C PHE A 7 25.00 0.29 -0.11
N PRO A 8 25.07 1.39 -0.86
CA PRO A 8 26.22 2.32 -0.83
C PRO A 8 26.54 2.90 0.53
N ILE A 9 25.54 3.04 1.40
CA ILE A 9 25.74 3.56 2.77
C ILE A 9 26.78 2.75 3.55
N TYR A 10 26.90 1.45 3.32
CA TYR A 10 27.88 0.62 3.99
C TYR A 10 29.32 0.83 3.50
N LYS A 11 29.50 1.56 2.38
CA LYS A 11 30.83 1.95 1.87
C LYS A 11 31.38 3.17 2.63
N VAL A 12 30.47 4.03 3.16
CA VAL A 12 30.84 5.29 3.82
C VAL A 12 30.73 5.21 5.36
N GLN A 13 29.93 4.30 5.89
CA GLN A 13 29.83 4.06 7.31
C GLN A 13 30.96 3.16 7.81
N ASN A 14 31.25 3.19 9.12
CA ASN A 14 32.26 2.32 9.71
C ASN A 14 31.88 0.84 9.56
N LYS A 15 32.87 -0.06 9.69
CA LYS A 15 32.68 -1.51 9.47
C LYS A 15 31.68 -2.16 10.43
N ASN A 16 31.42 -1.53 11.58
CA ASN A 16 30.50 -2.03 12.61
C ASN A 16 29.10 -1.43 12.52
N PHE A 17 28.81 -0.63 11.47
CA PHE A 17 27.48 -0.06 11.28
C PHE A 17 26.42 -1.15 11.09
N ILE A 18 25.43 -1.18 12.00
CA ILE A 18 24.29 -2.07 11.99
C ILE A 18 23.05 -1.20 11.86
N TYR A 19 22.18 -1.49 10.88
CA TYR A 19 20.93 -0.79 10.67
C TYR A 19 19.76 -1.69 11.02
N LEU A 20 18.96 -1.31 12.02
CA LEU A 20 17.81 -2.08 12.53
C LEU A 20 16.49 -1.31 12.45
N ASP A 21 16.42 -0.22 11.66
CA ASP A 21 15.24 0.63 11.54
C ASP A 21 14.53 0.51 10.18
N SER A 22 14.58 -0.68 9.57
CA SER A 22 13.94 -0.92 8.27
C SER A 22 12.41 -0.81 8.29
N ALA A 23 11.78 -0.99 9.45
CA ALA A 23 10.34 -0.78 9.62
C ALA A 23 9.92 0.68 9.41
N SER A 24 10.80 1.64 9.75
CA SER A 24 10.58 3.07 9.46
C SER A 24 10.89 3.39 8.00
N THR A 25 12.07 3.02 7.53
CA THR A 25 12.51 3.16 6.12
C THR A 25 13.67 2.21 5.85
N THR A 26 13.69 1.55 4.69
CA THR A 26 14.82 0.71 4.30
C THR A 26 16.01 1.54 3.82
N LEU A 27 17.22 1.00 3.92
CA LEU A 27 18.38 1.51 3.19
C LEU A 27 18.10 1.46 1.69
N LYS A 28 18.73 2.35 0.93
CA LYS A 28 18.50 2.45 -0.53
C LYS A 28 19.46 1.57 -1.28
N HIS A 29 18.91 0.71 -2.14
CA HIS A 29 19.69 -0.17 -3.01
C HIS A 29 20.37 0.64 -4.13
N GLU A 30 21.58 0.23 -4.51
CA GLU A 30 22.38 0.89 -5.57
C GLU A 30 21.59 1.07 -6.87
N SER A 31 20.81 0.06 -7.29
CA SER A 31 20.02 0.16 -8.52
C SER A 31 18.95 1.26 -8.49
N SER A 32 18.35 1.51 -7.32
CA SER A 32 17.37 2.59 -7.15
C SER A 32 18.03 3.96 -7.27
N ILE A 33 19.21 4.12 -6.66
CA ILE A 33 20.00 5.35 -6.72
C ILE A 33 20.48 5.61 -8.15
N SER A 34 21.02 4.59 -8.80
CA SER A 34 21.54 4.66 -10.18
C SER A 34 20.43 4.98 -11.18
N LYS A 35 19.23 4.39 -11.02
CA LYS A 35 18.10 4.68 -11.92
C LYS A 35 17.58 6.11 -11.77
N LEU A 36 17.57 6.64 -10.54
CA LEU A 36 17.22 8.04 -10.30
C LEU A 36 18.25 9.00 -10.92
N LYS A 37 19.54 8.68 -10.80
CA LYS A 37 20.61 9.43 -11.43
C LYS A 37 20.48 9.41 -12.97
N GLU A 38 20.29 8.23 -13.55
CA GLU A 38 20.08 8.03 -14.99
C GLU A 38 18.92 8.91 -15.49
N TYR A 39 17.74 8.83 -14.85
CA TYR A 39 16.59 9.65 -15.20
C TYR A 39 16.94 11.14 -15.22
N ASN A 40 17.53 11.65 -14.13
CA ASN A 40 17.82 13.08 -13.99
C ASN A 40 18.91 13.57 -14.95
N SER A 41 19.85 12.72 -15.37
CA SER A 41 20.97 13.11 -16.23
C SER A 41 20.75 12.83 -17.72
N GLU A 42 19.85 11.90 -18.09
CA GLU A 42 19.76 11.45 -19.47
C GLU A 42 18.41 11.69 -20.15
N TYR A 43 17.27 11.58 -19.40
CA TYR A 43 15.94 11.68 -20.01
C TYR A 43 14.88 12.32 -19.10
N SER A 44 15.27 13.28 -18.28
CA SER A 44 14.34 14.04 -17.46
C SER A 44 13.45 14.91 -18.34
N ALA A 45 12.28 14.37 -18.71
CA ALA A 45 11.33 15.04 -19.59
C ALA A 45 9.88 14.75 -19.14
N ASN A 46 8.93 15.56 -19.63
CA ASN A 46 7.51 15.36 -19.35
C ASN A 46 6.99 14.10 -20.08
N ILE A 47 6.29 13.26 -19.34
CA ILE A 47 5.72 12.01 -19.87
C ILE A 47 4.37 12.26 -20.58
N HIS A 48 4.02 11.37 -21.54
CA HIS A 48 2.73 11.26 -22.25
C HIS A 48 2.34 12.40 -23.22
N ARG A 49 3.00 13.56 -23.19
CA ARG A 49 2.52 14.73 -23.95
C ARG A 49 3.45 15.22 -25.05
N SER A 50 4.62 14.60 -25.22
CA SER A 50 5.62 15.08 -26.15
C SER A 50 6.19 13.94 -26.99
N VAL A 51 6.54 14.24 -28.23
CA VAL A 51 6.99 13.27 -29.26
C VAL A 51 8.48 13.42 -29.63
N TYR A 52 9.29 13.96 -28.75
CA TYR A 52 10.75 14.03 -28.96
C TYR A 52 11.47 12.93 -28.15
N PRO A 53 12.66 12.47 -28.58
CA PRO A 53 13.26 11.22 -28.13
C PRO A 53 13.37 11.03 -26.61
N ILE A 54 13.79 12.08 -25.86
CA ILE A 54 13.93 11.94 -24.41
C ILE A 54 12.57 11.87 -23.69
N ALA A 55 11.51 12.47 -24.22
CA ALA A 55 10.16 12.37 -23.66
C ALA A 55 9.52 11.00 -23.95
N GLU A 56 9.78 10.45 -25.14
CA GLU A 56 9.38 9.07 -25.48
C GLU A 56 10.09 8.06 -24.58
N LYS A 57 11.41 8.22 -24.36
CA LYS A 57 12.18 7.40 -23.41
C LYS A 57 11.60 7.52 -21.99
N ALA A 58 11.32 8.74 -21.52
CA ALA A 58 10.76 8.96 -20.20
C ALA A 58 9.39 8.29 -20.03
N THR A 59 8.52 8.41 -21.04
CA THR A 59 7.20 7.77 -21.08
C THR A 59 7.33 6.24 -21.05
N TYR A 60 8.20 5.68 -21.90
CA TYR A 60 8.46 4.24 -21.95
C TYR A 60 8.93 3.70 -20.60
N GLU A 61 9.93 4.33 -19.96
CA GLU A 61 10.48 3.91 -18.68
C GLU A 61 9.45 4.02 -17.53
N PHE A 62 8.59 5.03 -17.58
CA PHE A 62 7.50 5.20 -16.61
C PHE A 62 6.48 4.07 -16.73
N GLU A 63 6.01 3.77 -17.95
CA GLU A 63 5.03 2.69 -18.15
C GLU A 63 5.65 1.30 -17.96
N GLU A 64 6.94 1.13 -18.27
CA GLU A 64 7.69 -0.09 -17.94
C GLU A 64 7.76 -0.30 -16.43
N SER A 65 7.97 0.76 -15.66
CA SER A 65 7.94 0.71 -14.18
C SER A 65 6.55 0.29 -13.68
N ARG A 66 5.48 0.81 -14.29
CA ARG A 66 4.09 0.42 -13.99
C ARG A 66 3.86 -1.08 -14.25
N ARG A 67 4.31 -1.59 -15.40
CA ARG A 67 4.21 -3.01 -15.75
C ARG A 67 4.98 -3.91 -14.78
N LYS A 68 6.19 -3.48 -14.36
CA LYS A 68 6.98 -4.21 -13.37
C LYS A 68 6.29 -4.30 -12.01
N VAL A 69 5.70 -3.19 -11.55
CA VAL A 69 4.91 -3.17 -10.31
C VAL A 69 3.68 -4.07 -10.44
N ALA A 70 2.95 -3.96 -11.56
CA ALA A 70 1.79 -4.80 -11.81
C ALA A 70 2.15 -6.30 -11.79
N ASN A 71 3.21 -6.68 -12.50
CA ASN A 71 3.68 -8.07 -12.52
C ASN A 71 4.14 -8.55 -11.12
N PHE A 72 4.75 -7.66 -10.33
CA PHE A 72 5.25 -8.00 -9.00
C PHE A 72 4.15 -8.42 -8.03
N ILE A 73 2.94 -7.87 -8.18
CA ILE A 73 1.77 -8.22 -7.35
C ILE A 73 0.71 -9.00 -8.13
N ASN A 74 1.01 -9.48 -9.34
CA ASN A 74 0.10 -10.21 -10.25
C ASN A 74 -1.19 -9.43 -10.58
N SER A 75 -1.08 -8.12 -10.86
CA SER A 75 -2.17 -7.26 -11.33
C SER A 75 -2.03 -6.90 -12.80
N LYS A 76 -2.94 -6.08 -13.31
CA LYS A 76 -2.83 -5.41 -14.61
C LYS A 76 -2.26 -4.00 -14.42
N SER A 77 -1.63 -3.46 -15.48
CA SER A 77 -1.04 -2.12 -15.44
C SER A 77 -2.06 -1.01 -15.17
N GLU A 78 -3.26 -1.14 -15.74
CA GLU A 78 -4.36 -0.20 -15.53
C GLU A 78 -4.94 -0.19 -14.11
N GLU A 79 -4.58 -1.17 -13.28
CA GLU A 79 -4.96 -1.27 -11.87
C GLU A 79 -3.93 -0.64 -10.93
N ILE A 80 -2.83 -0.08 -11.47
CA ILE A 80 -1.74 0.54 -10.72
C ILE A 80 -1.79 2.06 -10.84
N ILE A 81 -1.83 2.74 -9.70
CA ILE A 81 -1.71 4.18 -9.58
C ILE A 81 -0.46 4.51 -8.77
N PHE A 82 0.46 5.29 -9.35
CA PHE A 82 1.60 5.82 -8.61
C PHE A 82 1.16 7.03 -7.77
N THR A 83 1.59 7.02 -6.53
CA THR A 83 1.36 8.08 -5.53
C THR A 83 2.70 8.45 -4.88
N LYS A 84 2.68 9.32 -3.87
CA LYS A 84 3.91 9.69 -3.12
C LYS A 84 4.22 8.73 -1.97
N SER A 85 3.22 7.96 -1.51
CA SER A 85 3.36 7.03 -0.38
C SER A 85 2.09 6.19 -0.19
N ALA A 86 2.16 5.13 0.61
CA ALA A 86 0.97 4.42 1.10
C ALA A 86 -0.03 5.37 1.78
N THR A 87 0.45 6.36 2.54
CA THR A 87 -0.40 7.38 3.16
C THR A 87 -1.21 8.16 2.14
N GLU A 88 -0.59 8.61 1.05
CA GLU A 88 -1.34 9.30 -0.03
C GLU A 88 -2.31 8.35 -0.72
N SER A 89 -1.92 7.09 -0.96
CA SER A 89 -2.79 6.07 -1.53
C SER A 89 -4.06 5.84 -0.70
N ILE A 90 -3.92 5.73 0.62
CA ILE A 90 -5.06 5.56 1.54
C ILE A 90 -5.94 6.82 1.53
N ASN A 91 -5.33 8.01 1.58
CA ASN A 91 -6.09 9.26 1.51
C ASN A 91 -6.82 9.40 0.16
N LEU A 92 -6.20 8.97 -0.94
CA LEU A 92 -6.84 8.98 -2.25
C LEU A 92 -8.12 8.12 -2.25
N ILE A 93 -8.06 6.90 -1.71
CA ILE A 93 -9.25 6.05 -1.57
C ILE A 93 -10.28 6.68 -0.63
N ALA A 94 -9.83 7.23 0.50
CA ALA A 94 -10.71 7.87 1.47
C ALA A 94 -11.46 9.06 0.86
N TYR A 95 -10.80 9.91 0.08
CA TYR A 95 -11.40 11.09 -0.53
C TYR A 95 -12.21 10.78 -1.79
N SER A 96 -11.75 9.87 -2.67
CA SER A 96 -12.47 9.53 -3.89
C SER A 96 -13.61 8.56 -3.60
N TRP A 97 -13.29 7.35 -3.15
CA TRP A 97 -14.29 6.31 -2.90
C TRP A 97 -15.06 6.54 -1.59
N GLY A 98 -14.35 6.83 -0.50
CA GLY A 98 -14.95 6.92 0.84
C GLY A 98 -16.01 8.00 0.95
N LEU A 99 -15.69 9.25 0.56
CA LEU A 99 -16.65 10.36 0.62
C LEU A 99 -17.81 10.22 -0.37
N SER A 100 -17.61 9.51 -1.49
CA SER A 100 -18.63 9.35 -2.54
C SER A 100 -19.59 8.18 -2.28
N ASN A 101 -19.14 7.14 -1.57
CA ASN A 101 -19.88 5.88 -1.44
C ASN A 101 -20.39 5.59 -0.02
N LEU A 102 -19.82 6.24 1.00
CA LEU A 102 -20.22 6.04 2.39
C LEU A 102 -21.20 7.10 2.86
N LYS A 103 -22.20 6.67 3.61
CA LYS A 103 -23.26 7.52 4.17
C LYS A 103 -23.48 7.21 5.65
N LYS A 104 -24.36 7.97 6.28
CA LYS A 104 -24.76 7.78 7.67
C LYS A 104 -25.16 6.32 7.92
N ASP A 105 -24.70 5.77 9.04
CA ASP A 105 -24.92 4.42 9.54
C ASP A 105 -24.19 3.29 8.77
N ASP A 106 -23.52 3.57 7.65
CA ASP A 106 -22.54 2.65 7.06
C ASP A 106 -21.36 2.47 8.02
N VAL A 107 -20.70 1.32 7.96
CA VAL A 107 -19.59 0.98 8.87
C VAL A 107 -18.30 0.77 8.10
N ILE A 108 -17.22 1.35 8.59
CA ILE A 108 -15.84 1.00 8.24
C ILE A 108 -15.26 0.20 9.39
N LEU A 109 -14.67 -0.97 9.11
CA LEU A 109 -13.88 -1.72 10.08
C LEU A 109 -12.39 -1.50 9.83
N ILE A 110 -11.66 -1.15 10.88
CA ILE A 110 -10.19 -1.16 10.92
C ILE A 110 -9.73 -1.94 12.16
N SER A 111 -8.45 -2.29 12.25
CA SER A 111 -7.94 -2.88 13.48
C SER A 111 -7.41 -1.84 14.47
N LYS A 112 -7.24 -2.24 15.74
CA LYS A 112 -6.55 -1.41 16.73
C LYS A 112 -5.03 -1.33 16.50
N MET A 113 -4.46 -2.16 15.62
CA MET A 113 -3.02 -2.18 15.30
C MET A 113 -2.64 -1.35 14.07
N GLU A 114 -3.60 -0.64 13.46
CA GLU A 114 -3.33 0.13 12.25
C GLU A 114 -2.31 1.24 12.47
N HIS A 115 -1.48 1.47 11.47
CA HIS A 115 -0.67 2.69 11.40
C HIS A 115 -1.59 3.92 11.28
N HIS A 116 -1.19 5.07 11.82
CA HIS A 116 -1.99 6.31 11.75
C HIS A 116 -2.42 6.68 10.32
N SER A 117 -1.59 6.38 9.31
CA SER A 117 -1.94 6.58 7.89
C SER A 117 -3.18 5.80 7.45
N ASN A 118 -3.49 4.68 8.11
CA ASN A 118 -4.68 3.85 7.86
C ASN A 118 -5.77 4.00 8.93
N MET A 119 -5.66 4.98 9.78
CA MET A 119 -6.67 5.30 10.80
C MET A 119 -7.27 6.69 10.58
N VAL A 120 -6.42 7.71 10.51
CA VAL A 120 -6.83 9.12 10.47
C VAL A 120 -7.71 9.46 9.25
N PRO A 121 -7.42 8.98 8.02
CA PRO A 121 -8.29 9.25 6.88
C PRO A 121 -9.72 8.72 7.09
N TRP A 122 -9.87 7.55 7.71
CA TRP A 122 -11.19 6.96 7.97
C TRP A 122 -11.95 7.68 9.08
N GLN A 123 -11.26 8.23 10.09
CA GLN A 123 -11.85 9.13 11.07
C GLN A 123 -12.39 10.42 10.41
N PHE A 124 -11.64 10.95 9.45
CA PHE A 124 -12.10 12.13 8.68
C PHE A 124 -13.33 11.78 7.84
N VAL A 125 -13.34 10.67 7.11
CA VAL A 125 -14.49 10.21 6.33
C VAL A 125 -15.71 10.01 7.24
N ALA A 126 -15.55 9.32 8.36
CA ALA A 126 -16.63 9.11 9.33
C ALA A 126 -17.25 10.43 9.82
N LYS A 127 -16.39 11.41 10.15
CA LYS A 127 -16.86 12.76 10.55
C LYS A 127 -17.62 13.49 9.43
N LYS A 128 -17.25 13.27 8.17
CA LYS A 128 -17.87 13.96 7.02
C LYS A 128 -19.17 13.31 6.55
N THR A 129 -19.23 11.99 6.54
CA THR A 129 -20.35 11.23 5.97
C THR A 129 -21.38 10.77 7.01
N GLY A 130 -20.99 10.77 8.30
CA GLY A 130 -21.80 10.19 9.39
C GLY A 130 -21.70 8.67 9.45
N CYS A 131 -20.80 8.02 8.68
CA CYS A 131 -20.53 6.60 8.83
C CYS A 131 -19.82 6.32 10.16
N ILE A 132 -19.87 5.08 10.58
CA ILE A 132 -19.36 4.64 11.88
C ILE A 132 -18.03 3.93 11.68
N LEU A 133 -16.99 4.39 12.37
CA LEU A 133 -15.71 3.70 12.41
C LEU A 133 -15.69 2.73 13.59
N LYS A 134 -15.53 1.42 13.33
CA LYS A 134 -15.40 0.38 14.35
C LYS A 134 -14.01 -0.27 14.29
N TYR A 135 -13.60 -0.81 15.44
CA TYR A 135 -12.25 -1.36 15.61
C TYR A 135 -12.31 -2.84 15.96
N ILE A 136 -11.61 -3.66 15.16
CA ILE A 136 -11.34 -5.05 15.50
C ILE A 136 -10.32 -5.06 16.63
N PRO A 137 -10.61 -5.72 17.78
CA PRO A 137 -9.67 -5.80 18.88
C PRO A 137 -8.40 -6.56 18.52
N VAL A 138 -7.38 -6.36 19.34
CA VAL A 138 -6.12 -7.12 19.32
C VAL A 138 -6.05 -7.88 20.64
N LEU A 139 -5.75 -9.17 20.57
CA LEU A 139 -5.58 -10.05 21.73
C LEU A 139 -4.23 -9.77 22.44
N ASP A 140 -4.06 -10.31 23.63
CA ASP A 140 -2.86 -10.11 24.45
C ASP A 140 -1.58 -10.66 23.77
N ASP A 141 -1.73 -11.67 22.90
CA ASP A 141 -0.62 -12.21 22.09
C ASP A 141 -0.30 -11.34 20.85
N GLY A 142 -1.03 -10.26 20.65
CA GLY A 142 -0.89 -9.32 19.54
C GLY A 142 -1.61 -9.70 18.26
N THR A 143 -2.30 -10.84 18.20
CA THR A 143 -3.10 -11.25 17.03
C THR A 143 -4.45 -10.52 16.98
N LEU A 144 -5.08 -10.50 15.79
CA LEU A 144 -6.45 -9.97 15.66
C LEU A 144 -7.45 -10.90 16.33
N ASP A 145 -8.40 -10.32 17.06
CA ASP A 145 -9.57 -11.03 17.57
C ASP A 145 -10.55 -11.33 16.44
N LEU A 146 -10.44 -12.55 15.87
CA LEU A 146 -11.28 -12.98 14.76
C LEU A 146 -12.72 -13.28 15.15
N GLU A 147 -13.00 -13.62 16.42
CA GLU A 147 -14.36 -13.80 16.91
C GLU A 147 -15.09 -12.47 16.99
N SER A 148 -14.41 -11.45 17.53
CA SER A 148 -14.93 -10.07 17.51
C SER A 148 -15.08 -9.54 16.07
N PHE A 149 -14.15 -9.86 15.16
CA PHE A 149 -14.28 -9.50 13.75
C PHE A 149 -15.56 -10.06 13.13
N GLU A 150 -15.85 -11.35 13.34
CA GLU A 150 -17.05 -12.00 12.81
C GLU A 150 -18.34 -11.36 13.40
N SER A 151 -18.32 -11.06 14.69
CA SER A 151 -19.45 -10.39 15.37
C SER A 151 -19.69 -8.96 14.87
N LEU A 152 -18.63 -8.25 14.44
CA LEU A 152 -18.70 -6.91 13.90
C LEU A 152 -19.14 -6.87 12.43
N LEU A 153 -19.00 -8.00 11.71
CA LEU A 153 -19.30 -8.10 10.28
C LEU A 153 -20.81 -8.18 10.05
N SER A 154 -21.41 -7.06 9.70
CA SER A 154 -22.85 -6.92 9.43
C SER A 154 -23.07 -6.31 8.04
N SER A 155 -24.31 -6.34 7.54
CA SER A 155 -24.68 -5.79 6.21
C SER A 155 -24.37 -4.31 6.03
N ASN A 156 -24.17 -3.58 7.14
CA ASN A 156 -23.81 -2.16 7.13
C ASN A 156 -22.30 -1.94 6.92
N VAL A 157 -21.47 -2.97 7.08
CA VAL A 157 -20.02 -2.86 6.82
C VAL A 157 -19.80 -2.73 5.33
N LYS A 158 -19.22 -1.61 4.91
CA LYS A 158 -18.96 -1.30 3.49
C LYS A 158 -17.49 -1.41 3.13
N LEU A 159 -16.63 -1.20 4.09
CA LEU A 159 -15.18 -1.28 3.91
C LEU A 159 -14.52 -1.89 5.15
N ILE A 160 -13.57 -2.77 4.90
CA ILE A 160 -12.57 -3.21 5.86
C ILE A 160 -11.22 -2.67 5.38
N SER A 161 -10.48 -1.98 6.26
CA SER A 161 -9.16 -1.48 5.94
C SER A 161 -8.17 -1.99 6.97
N LEU A 162 -7.25 -2.89 6.55
CA LEU A 162 -6.38 -3.63 7.45
C LEU A 162 -4.92 -3.61 7.02
N ILE A 163 -4.05 -3.47 8.01
CA ILE A 163 -2.61 -3.73 7.85
C ILE A 163 -2.37 -5.24 7.68
N HIS A 164 -1.58 -5.61 6.66
CA HIS A 164 -1.21 -7.00 6.44
C HIS A 164 -0.16 -7.48 7.43
N GLN A 165 0.88 -6.68 7.67
CA GLN A 165 1.92 -6.94 8.68
C GLN A 165 2.10 -5.71 9.56
N SER A 166 1.99 -5.90 10.88
CA SER A 166 2.16 -4.80 11.84
C SER A 166 3.57 -4.23 11.83
N ASN A 167 3.68 -2.93 11.74
CA ASN A 167 4.96 -2.21 11.84
C ASN A 167 5.54 -2.17 13.27
N VAL A 168 4.72 -2.47 14.26
CA VAL A 168 5.10 -2.47 15.70
C VAL A 168 5.37 -3.88 16.19
N LEU A 169 4.42 -4.80 15.95
CA LEU A 169 4.44 -6.16 16.48
C LEU A 169 5.12 -7.17 15.52
N GLY A 170 5.22 -6.84 14.21
CA GLY A 170 5.72 -7.76 13.20
C GLY A 170 4.77 -8.90 12.85
N ILE A 171 3.62 -8.99 13.49
CA ILE A 171 2.59 -10.02 13.27
C ILE A 171 2.00 -9.86 11.86
N VAL A 172 1.83 -10.99 11.19
CA VAL A 172 1.16 -11.08 9.88
C VAL A 172 -0.29 -11.48 10.10
N ASN A 173 -1.21 -10.64 9.65
CA ASN A 173 -2.64 -10.88 9.78
C ASN A 173 -3.16 -11.87 8.72
N PRO A 174 -4.14 -12.73 9.05
CA PRO A 174 -4.69 -13.74 8.14
C PRO A 174 -5.68 -13.13 7.15
N ILE A 175 -5.18 -12.25 6.27
CA ILE A 175 -6.02 -11.43 5.37
C ILE A 175 -6.86 -12.25 4.39
N GLU A 176 -6.36 -13.40 3.90
CA GLU A 176 -7.11 -14.24 2.94
C GLU A 176 -8.48 -14.69 3.53
N GLY A 177 -8.49 -15.14 4.79
CA GLY A 177 -9.71 -15.54 5.48
C GLY A 177 -10.66 -14.37 5.75
N ILE A 178 -10.10 -13.22 6.11
CA ILE A 178 -10.86 -11.98 6.36
C ILE A 178 -11.49 -11.48 5.06
N ILE A 179 -10.74 -11.41 3.96
CA ILE A 179 -11.24 -10.98 2.65
C ILE A 179 -12.38 -11.86 2.19
N LYS A 180 -12.21 -13.19 2.28
CA LYS A 180 -13.25 -14.14 1.88
C LYS A 180 -14.57 -13.91 2.63
N LYS A 181 -14.51 -13.73 3.96
CA LYS A 181 -15.71 -13.44 4.79
C LYS A 181 -16.30 -12.07 4.47
N ALA A 182 -15.45 -11.07 4.27
CA ALA A 182 -15.88 -9.72 3.88
C ALA A 182 -16.67 -9.73 2.57
N HIS A 183 -16.15 -10.40 1.55
CA HIS A 183 -16.82 -10.48 0.24
C HIS A 183 -18.14 -11.26 0.30
N GLN A 184 -18.24 -12.30 1.12
CA GLN A 184 -19.52 -12.98 1.38
C GLN A 184 -20.59 -12.04 1.96
N ASN A 185 -20.14 -11.01 2.69
CA ASN A 185 -21.01 -9.96 3.25
C ASN A 185 -21.23 -8.77 2.30
N GLY A 186 -20.62 -8.74 1.11
CA GLY A 186 -20.66 -7.62 0.17
C GLY A 186 -19.79 -6.42 0.58
N THR A 187 -18.80 -6.65 1.42
CA THR A 187 -17.88 -5.64 1.98
C THR A 187 -16.60 -5.59 1.18
N LEU A 188 -16.15 -4.38 0.77
CA LEU A 188 -14.84 -4.18 0.14
C LEU A 188 -13.70 -4.27 1.15
N VAL A 189 -12.52 -4.68 0.67
CA VAL A 189 -11.32 -4.79 1.51
C VAL A 189 -10.14 -4.05 0.92
N MET A 190 -9.57 -3.15 1.72
CA MET A 190 -8.29 -2.49 1.46
C MET A 190 -7.20 -3.07 2.37
N ILE A 191 -6.06 -3.38 1.80
CA ILE A 191 -4.90 -3.91 2.51
C ILE A 191 -3.76 -2.90 2.52
N ASP A 192 -3.32 -2.49 3.70
CA ASP A 192 -2.04 -1.78 3.88
C ASP A 192 -0.90 -2.80 3.93
N ALA A 193 -0.19 -2.91 2.82
CA ALA A 193 0.94 -3.79 2.64
C ALA A 193 2.30 -3.08 2.83
N ALA A 194 2.32 -1.89 3.45
CA ALA A 194 3.53 -1.09 3.58
C ALA A 194 4.70 -1.83 4.24
N GLN A 195 4.42 -2.74 5.18
CA GLN A 195 5.45 -3.57 5.82
C GLN A 195 5.65 -4.91 5.09
N SER A 196 4.58 -5.54 4.65
CA SER A 196 4.62 -6.91 4.13
C SER A 196 5.19 -7.01 2.72
N ILE A 197 5.02 -5.99 1.87
CA ILE A 197 5.37 -6.03 0.45
C ILE A 197 6.85 -6.40 0.17
N SER A 198 7.75 -6.09 1.08
CA SER A 198 9.18 -6.38 0.96
C SER A 198 9.58 -7.74 1.55
N HIS A 199 8.68 -8.44 2.23
CA HIS A 199 8.95 -9.68 2.98
C HIS A 199 8.08 -10.86 2.56
N ILE A 200 6.87 -10.60 2.07
CA ILE A 200 5.87 -11.60 1.75
C ILE A 200 5.50 -11.44 0.28
N GLU A 201 5.47 -12.54 -0.45
CA GLU A 201 4.92 -12.56 -1.80
C GLU A 201 3.42 -12.27 -1.76
N ILE A 202 3.00 -11.25 -2.51
CA ILE A 202 1.60 -10.83 -2.57
C ILE A 202 1.10 -11.00 -4.01
N ASP A 203 0.08 -11.84 -4.16
CA ASP A 203 -0.68 -12.03 -5.39
C ASP A 203 -2.09 -11.48 -5.18
N VAL A 204 -2.38 -10.31 -5.75
CA VAL A 204 -3.67 -9.63 -5.53
C VAL A 204 -4.85 -10.39 -6.13
N LYS A 205 -4.62 -11.24 -7.15
CA LYS A 205 -5.66 -12.10 -7.70
C LYS A 205 -5.99 -13.27 -6.77
N LYS A 206 -4.96 -13.83 -6.11
CA LYS A 206 -5.12 -14.93 -5.17
C LYS A 206 -5.80 -14.48 -3.89
N ILE A 207 -5.35 -13.36 -3.30
CA ILE A 207 -5.95 -12.82 -2.06
C ILE A 207 -7.27 -12.11 -2.33
N ASP A 208 -7.53 -11.69 -3.58
CA ASP A 208 -8.75 -11.04 -4.05
C ASP A 208 -9.09 -9.73 -3.32
N CYS A 209 -8.11 -8.98 -2.81
CA CYS A 209 -8.36 -7.68 -2.19
C CYS A 209 -8.87 -6.66 -3.23
N ASP A 210 -9.64 -5.67 -2.79
CA ASP A 210 -10.21 -4.64 -3.66
C ASP A 210 -9.25 -3.48 -3.87
N PHE A 211 -8.48 -3.16 -2.83
CA PHE A 211 -7.39 -2.17 -2.85
C PHE A 211 -6.18 -2.71 -2.10
N LEU A 212 -4.99 -2.34 -2.55
CA LEU A 212 -3.73 -2.61 -1.84
C LEU A 212 -2.81 -1.42 -1.97
N VAL A 213 -2.15 -1.04 -0.87
CA VAL A 213 -1.27 0.12 -0.84
C VAL A 213 0.09 -0.22 -0.25
N PHE A 214 1.14 0.42 -0.77
CA PHE A 214 2.49 0.33 -0.20
C PHE A 214 3.37 1.52 -0.57
N SER A 215 4.51 1.65 0.10
CA SER A 215 5.48 2.73 -0.09
C SER A 215 6.83 2.19 -0.58
N GLY A 216 7.40 2.82 -1.60
CA GLY A 216 8.70 2.43 -2.14
C GLY A 216 9.86 2.53 -1.14
N HIS A 217 9.83 3.52 -0.23
CA HIS A 217 10.91 3.71 0.75
C HIS A 217 11.03 2.59 1.79
N LYS A 218 10.05 1.67 1.88
CA LYS A 218 10.08 0.48 2.72
C LYS A 218 10.45 -0.79 1.94
N MET A 219 10.67 -0.67 0.62
CA MET A 219 11.13 -1.74 -0.26
C MET A 219 12.35 -1.29 -1.11
N PHE A 220 13.33 -0.68 -0.44
CA PHE A 220 14.65 -0.30 -0.96
C PHE A 220 14.69 0.81 -2.00
N ALA A 221 13.54 1.42 -2.33
CA ALA A 221 13.45 2.55 -3.24
C ALA A 221 13.53 3.91 -2.51
N SER A 222 13.57 5.00 -3.27
CA SER A 222 13.57 6.35 -2.73
C SER A 222 12.26 6.71 -2.01
N THR A 223 12.29 7.73 -1.16
CA THR A 223 11.10 8.39 -0.64
C THR A 223 10.34 9.10 -1.77
N GLY A 224 9.07 9.42 -1.55
CA GLY A 224 8.26 10.16 -2.52
C GLY A 224 7.62 9.27 -3.59
N VAL A 225 7.63 7.95 -3.41
CA VAL A 225 6.94 6.98 -4.27
C VAL A 225 6.11 6.03 -3.44
N GLY A 226 4.86 5.89 -3.82
CA GLY A 226 3.91 4.91 -3.32
C GLY A 226 3.13 4.27 -4.46
N VAL A 227 2.42 3.23 -4.14
CA VAL A 227 1.58 2.49 -5.07
C VAL A 227 0.22 2.26 -4.45
N LEU A 228 -0.80 2.52 -5.24
CA LEU A 228 -2.16 2.05 -5.04
C LEU A 228 -2.47 1.04 -6.15
N PHE A 229 -2.81 -0.18 -5.75
CA PHE A 229 -3.56 -1.12 -6.57
C PHE A 229 -5.05 -0.96 -6.25
N GLY A 230 -5.89 -0.97 -7.27
CA GLY A 230 -7.34 -1.06 -7.12
C GLY A 230 -7.92 -1.90 -8.25
N LYS A 231 -8.91 -2.74 -7.94
CA LYS A 231 -9.65 -3.46 -8.99
C LYS A 231 -10.20 -2.46 -10.01
N TYR A 232 -9.95 -2.68 -11.29
CA TYR A 232 -10.29 -1.75 -12.38
C TYR A 232 -11.71 -1.18 -12.28
N LYS A 233 -12.70 -2.04 -12.00
CA LYS A 233 -14.11 -1.64 -11.85
C LYS A 233 -14.37 -0.62 -10.74
N LEU A 234 -13.50 -0.56 -9.72
CA LEU A 234 -13.60 0.40 -8.62
C LEU A 234 -12.90 1.71 -8.99
N LEU A 235 -11.82 1.64 -9.76
CA LEU A 235 -11.09 2.83 -10.22
C LEU A 235 -11.84 3.61 -11.30
N GLU A 236 -12.58 2.91 -12.18
CA GLU A 236 -13.33 3.55 -13.27
C GLU A 236 -14.54 4.37 -12.79
N LYS A 237 -15.05 4.09 -11.59
CA LYS A 237 -16.27 4.72 -11.04
C LYS A 237 -16.00 5.90 -10.10
N ASN A 238 -14.74 6.20 -9.79
CA ASN A 238 -14.38 7.16 -8.75
C ASN A 238 -13.45 8.28 -9.25
#